data_23839ccdef79128ea87529438963803a
#
_entry.id   23839ccdef79128ea87529438963803a
#
_cell.length_a   1.000
_cell.length_b   1.000
_cell.length_c   1.000
_cell.angle_alpha   90.00
_cell.angle_beta   90.00
_cell.angle_gamma   90.00
#
_symmetry.space_group_name_H-M   'P 1'
#
loop_
_entity.id
_entity.type
_entity.pdbx_description
1 polymer ?
#
loop_
_entity_poly.entity_id
_entity_poly.type
_entity_poly.pdbx_seq_one_letter_code
_entity_poly.pdbx_strand_id
1 'polypeptide(L)'
;MNIELIKHLATLKVPRLYSLLVKFLRAHGYNVIRYPNFIMAEGLDPVCLIAHIDTVFKHVPDEDDFIYDAEKTVLWSPYGSGFDDRAGIAGIIELVQRGHRPHIVFTDKEEVGGIGASELIRYYPKCPFKNCKALIELDRKGENDCVFYSCDNKKFEKFIVEHDFETSWGTFSDISIISPSWKIASVNLSIGYLDEHTTSERLVCKWFDATIEKVSKIIEDIASEKKFKYVEKKYVQYPYASNFSTCLLCGKTLDPKTRYEIYDTQYPYSVCPDCYKQYYMGDEEDLPFN
;
A
#
# COMPACT_ATOMS: atom_id res chain seq x y z
N MET A 1 -2.47 -17.45 -10.01
CA MET A 1 -1.62 -17.28 -8.79
C MET A 1 -0.87 -18.56 -8.45
N ASN A 2 0.38 -18.44 -8.06
CA ASN A 2 1.17 -19.56 -7.54
C ASN A 2 1.13 -19.54 -6.00
N ILE A 3 0.22 -20.32 -5.40
CA ILE A 3 0.02 -20.41 -3.94
C ILE A 3 1.32 -20.83 -3.23
N GLU A 4 2.06 -21.78 -3.81
CA GLU A 4 3.32 -22.27 -3.21
C GLU A 4 4.39 -21.17 -3.19
N LEU A 5 4.44 -20.31 -4.21
CA LEU A 5 5.32 -19.15 -4.19
C LEU A 5 4.98 -18.21 -3.04
N ILE A 6 3.70 -17.90 -2.86
CA ILE A 6 3.25 -16.98 -1.79
C ILE A 6 3.56 -17.56 -0.41
N LYS A 7 3.23 -18.82 -0.17
CA LYS A 7 3.59 -19.52 1.07
C LYS A 7 5.10 -19.44 1.30
N HIS A 8 5.89 -19.81 0.31
CA HIS A 8 7.34 -19.77 0.41
C HIS A 8 7.87 -18.37 0.77
N LEU A 9 7.37 -17.32 0.12
CA LEU A 9 7.77 -15.94 0.46
C LEU A 9 7.38 -15.57 1.89
N ALA A 10 6.20 -15.98 2.35
CA ALA A 10 5.71 -15.71 3.70
C ALA A 10 6.51 -16.45 4.79
N THR A 11 7.14 -17.58 4.48
CA THR A 11 8.00 -18.34 5.42
C THR A 11 9.45 -17.84 5.48
N LEU A 12 9.82 -16.87 4.64
CA LEU A 12 11.20 -16.38 4.59
C LEU A 12 11.45 -15.25 5.60
N LYS A 13 12.50 -15.43 6.40
CA LYS A 13 13.07 -14.30 7.18
C LYS A 13 13.67 -13.25 6.24
N VAL A 14 13.57 -12.00 6.63
CA VAL A 14 14.03 -10.82 5.84
C VAL A 14 15.39 -11.02 5.14
N PRO A 15 16.48 -11.51 5.80
CA PRO A 15 17.76 -11.65 5.11
C PRO A 15 17.76 -12.70 3.98
N ARG A 16 16.96 -13.77 4.13
CA ARG A 16 16.81 -14.80 3.08
C ARG A 16 15.98 -14.27 1.92
N LEU A 17 14.91 -13.52 2.21
CA LEU A 17 14.08 -12.89 1.19
C LEU A 17 14.89 -11.90 0.37
N TYR A 18 15.69 -11.04 0.99
CA TYR A 18 16.64 -10.17 0.27
C TYR A 18 17.50 -10.95 -0.74
N SER A 19 18.07 -12.06 -0.29
CA SER A 19 18.95 -12.87 -1.14
C SER A 19 18.18 -13.53 -2.28
N LEU A 20 16.96 -13.99 -2.04
CA LEU A 20 16.08 -14.56 -3.06
C LEU A 20 15.72 -13.50 -4.10
N LEU A 21 15.26 -12.31 -3.67
CA LEU A 21 14.85 -11.23 -4.57
C LEU A 21 15.99 -10.76 -5.47
N VAL A 22 17.18 -10.57 -4.91
CA VAL A 22 18.37 -10.20 -5.71
C VAL A 22 18.70 -11.29 -6.73
N LYS A 23 18.67 -12.57 -6.33
CA LYS A 23 18.92 -13.71 -7.23
C LYS A 23 17.89 -13.79 -8.33
N PHE A 24 16.60 -13.67 -7.97
CA PHE A 24 15.47 -13.69 -8.90
C PHE A 24 15.61 -12.59 -9.96
N LEU A 25 15.79 -11.34 -9.54
CA LEU A 25 15.89 -10.20 -10.44
C LEU A 25 17.09 -10.33 -11.39
N ARG A 26 18.25 -10.76 -10.89
CA ARG A 26 19.44 -10.99 -11.74
C ARG A 26 19.21 -12.09 -12.76
N ALA A 27 18.55 -13.18 -12.37
CA ALA A 27 18.19 -14.28 -13.28
C ALA A 27 17.26 -13.83 -14.41
N HIS A 28 16.47 -12.76 -14.17
CA HIS A 28 15.58 -12.16 -15.16
C HIS A 28 16.21 -10.95 -15.89
N GLY A 29 17.53 -10.78 -15.81
CA GLY A 29 18.27 -9.79 -16.59
C GLY A 29 18.27 -8.37 -16.02
N TYR A 30 17.85 -8.18 -14.77
CA TYR A 30 17.93 -6.88 -14.12
C TYR A 30 19.32 -6.56 -13.61
N ASN A 31 19.73 -5.29 -13.76
CA ASN A 31 20.85 -4.74 -13.01
C ASN A 31 20.35 -4.34 -11.61
N VAL A 32 20.77 -5.07 -10.58
CA VAL A 32 20.24 -4.96 -9.21
C VAL A 32 21.21 -4.19 -8.34
N ILE A 33 20.72 -3.13 -7.71
CA ILE A 33 21.40 -2.37 -6.67
C ILE A 33 20.76 -2.72 -5.34
N ARG A 34 21.58 -3.12 -4.37
CA ARG A 34 21.14 -3.48 -3.03
C ARG A 34 21.78 -2.57 -1.99
N TYR A 35 20.94 -2.01 -1.14
CA TYR A 35 21.31 -1.31 0.09
C TYR A 35 20.80 -2.07 1.33
N PRO A 36 21.18 -1.66 2.56
CA PRO A 36 20.72 -2.32 3.77
C PRO A 36 19.19 -2.40 3.91
N ASN A 37 18.49 -1.34 3.52
CA ASN A 37 17.04 -1.23 3.71
C ASN A 37 16.25 -1.09 2.40
N PHE A 38 16.85 -1.32 1.24
CA PHE A 38 16.13 -1.41 -0.03
C PHE A 38 16.89 -2.16 -1.11
N ILE A 39 16.14 -2.64 -2.10
CA ILE A 39 16.63 -3.16 -3.38
C ILE A 39 16.01 -2.32 -4.48
N MET A 40 16.77 -1.96 -5.50
CA MET A 40 16.23 -1.34 -6.70
C MET A 40 16.78 -2.01 -7.96
N ALA A 41 15.95 -2.07 -9.00
CA ALA A 41 16.34 -2.67 -10.28
C ALA A 41 15.70 -1.88 -11.44
N GLU A 42 16.54 -1.49 -12.42
CA GLU A 42 16.06 -0.78 -13.60
C GLU A 42 15.50 -1.78 -14.61
N GLY A 43 14.25 -1.58 -15.01
CA GLY A 43 13.57 -2.35 -16.05
C GLY A 43 13.45 -1.61 -17.37
N LEU A 44 12.58 -2.09 -18.24
CA LEU A 44 12.33 -1.54 -19.58
C LEU A 44 10.97 -0.86 -19.69
N ASP A 45 9.95 -1.36 -18.94
CA ASP A 45 8.63 -0.78 -18.92
C ASP A 45 8.64 0.54 -18.14
N PRO A 46 7.89 1.55 -18.59
CA PRO A 46 8.01 2.91 -18.04
C PRO A 46 7.20 3.11 -16.73
N VAL A 47 7.18 2.13 -15.87
CA VAL A 47 6.51 2.15 -14.56
C VAL A 47 7.44 1.55 -13.50
N CYS A 48 7.36 2.07 -12.28
CA CYS A 48 8.05 1.48 -11.14
C CYS A 48 7.04 0.78 -10.24
N LEU A 49 7.24 -0.51 -10.02
CA LEU A 49 6.50 -1.29 -9.03
C LEU A 49 7.23 -1.29 -7.70
N ILE A 50 6.48 -1.15 -6.61
CA ILE A 50 6.99 -1.01 -5.25
C ILE A 50 6.25 -1.99 -4.33
N ALA A 51 6.98 -2.62 -3.42
CA ALA A 51 6.47 -3.46 -2.34
C ALA A 51 7.46 -3.47 -1.18
N HIS A 52 7.02 -3.77 0.05
CA HIS A 52 7.95 -3.83 1.17
C HIS A 52 8.30 -5.26 1.61
N ILE A 53 9.48 -5.41 2.23
CA ILE A 53 10.07 -6.71 2.58
C ILE A 53 9.71 -7.14 3.99
N ASP A 54 9.61 -6.20 4.92
CA ASP A 54 9.32 -6.49 6.33
C ASP A 54 7.85 -6.86 6.56
N THR A 55 7.52 -7.16 7.77
CA THR A 55 6.18 -7.44 8.28
C THR A 55 6.18 -7.22 9.78
N VAL A 56 5.04 -6.90 10.37
CA VAL A 56 4.88 -6.72 11.82
C VAL A 56 5.14 -7.99 12.63
N PHE A 57 5.08 -9.17 11.99
CA PHE A 57 5.20 -10.44 12.68
C PHE A 57 6.65 -10.79 13.00
N LYS A 58 6.92 -11.05 14.28
CA LYS A 58 8.24 -11.52 14.76
C LYS A 58 8.46 -13.02 14.48
N HIS A 59 7.36 -13.77 14.49
CA HIS A 59 7.37 -15.19 14.16
C HIS A 59 7.04 -15.35 12.67
N VAL A 60 7.82 -16.19 12.01
CA VAL A 60 7.60 -16.55 10.61
C VAL A 60 6.98 -17.95 10.64
N PRO A 61 5.78 -18.14 10.07
CA PRO A 61 5.14 -19.46 10.02
C PRO A 61 5.93 -20.44 9.14
N ASP A 62 5.76 -21.73 9.36
CA ASP A 62 6.26 -22.76 8.47
C ASP A 62 5.27 -23.00 7.30
N GLU A 63 5.69 -23.63 6.21
CA GLU A 63 4.82 -23.86 5.04
C GLU A 63 3.58 -24.69 5.40
N ASP A 64 3.70 -25.63 6.34
CA ASP A 64 2.60 -26.49 6.82
C ASP A 64 1.60 -25.74 7.72
N ASP A 65 1.94 -24.56 8.20
CA ASP A 65 1.02 -23.72 8.99
C ASP A 65 -0.03 -23.01 8.13
N PHE A 66 0.17 -22.98 6.80
CA PHE A 66 -0.77 -22.32 5.91
C PHE A 66 -1.93 -23.22 5.53
N ILE A 67 -3.13 -22.69 5.69
CA ILE A 67 -4.40 -23.31 5.35
C ILE A 67 -4.97 -22.64 4.10
N TYR A 68 -5.29 -23.46 3.09
CA TYR A 68 -5.97 -22.98 1.90
C TYR A 68 -7.41 -23.49 1.85
N ASP A 69 -8.37 -22.58 1.93
CA ASP A 69 -9.80 -22.84 1.71
C ASP A 69 -10.11 -22.70 0.20
N ALA A 70 -10.23 -23.83 -0.49
CA ALA A 70 -10.46 -23.82 -1.93
C ALA A 70 -11.86 -23.31 -2.33
N GLU A 71 -12.88 -23.41 -1.46
CA GLU A 71 -14.23 -22.92 -1.73
C GLU A 71 -14.28 -21.39 -1.68
N LYS A 72 -13.63 -20.81 -0.67
CA LYS A 72 -13.55 -19.36 -0.51
C LYS A 72 -12.37 -18.73 -1.25
N THR A 73 -11.46 -19.55 -1.78
CA THR A 73 -10.20 -19.10 -2.39
C THR A 73 -9.35 -18.22 -1.44
N VAL A 74 -9.25 -18.64 -0.17
CA VAL A 74 -8.57 -17.89 0.89
C VAL A 74 -7.37 -18.69 1.41
N LEU A 75 -6.24 -18.02 1.52
CA LEU A 75 -5.01 -18.54 2.14
C LEU A 75 -4.76 -17.76 3.45
N TRP A 76 -4.42 -18.47 4.53
CA TRP A 76 -4.14 -17.84 5.83
C TRP A 76 -3.30 -18.76 6.72
N SER A 77 -2.73 -18.19 7.79
CA SER A 77 -2.04 -18.93 8.86
C SER A 77 -2.51 -18.42 10.23
N PRO A 78 -2.76 -19.29 11.22
CA PRO A 78 -3.19 -18.87 12.55
C PRO A 78 -2.09 -18.15 13.35
N TYR A 79 -0.87 -18.10 12.83
CA TYR A 79 0.28 -17.47 13.49
C TYR A 79 0.60 -16.07 12.91
N GLY A 80 -0.24 -15.55 12.01
CA GLY A 80 0.02 -14.38 11.19
C GLY A 80 0.64 -14.79 9.86
N SER A 81 0.18 -14.19 8.78
CA SER A 81 0.55 -14.64 7.43
C SER A 81 1.64 -13.77 6.80
N GLY A 82 1.72 -12.46 7.20
CA GLY A 82 2.66 -11.50 6.63
C GLY A 82 2.41 -11.24 5.14
N PHE A 83 1.15 -11.36 4.68
CA PHE A 83 0.78 -11.01 3.31
C PHE A 83 0.88 -9.53 3.02
N ASP A 84 0.83 -8.73 4.05
CA ASP A 84 1.31 -7.38 4.15
C ASP A 84 2.84 -7.39 4.41
N ASP A 85 3.77 -7.21 3.41
CA ASP A 85 3.46 -7.10 1.99
C ASP A 85 4.11 -8.21 1.14
N ARG A 86 4.10 -9.46 1.63
CA ARG A 86 4.58 -10.60 0.83
C ARG A 86 3.71 -10.83 -0.42
N ALA A 87 2.44 -10.38 -0.37
CA ALA A 87 1.56 -10.46 -1.52
C ALA A 87 2.00 -9.51 -2.64
N GLY A 88 2.34 -8.26 -2.33
CA GLY A 88 2.89 -7.33 -3.32
C GLY A 88 4.20 -7.83 -3.93
N ILE A 89 5.11 -8.39 -3.11
CA ILE A 89 6.32 -9.04 -3.62
C ILE A 89 5.98 -10.18 -4.59
N ALA A 90 5.04 -11.07 -4.23
CA ALA A 90 4.60 -12.16 -5.09
C ALA A 90 4.00 -11.65 -6.40
N GLY A 91 3.21 -10.59 -6.33
CA GLY A 91 2.62 -9.93 -7.49
C GLY A 91 3.67 -9.39 -8.46
N ILE A 92 4.69 -8.72 -7.95
CA ILE A 92 5.80 -8.22 -8.77
C ILE A 92 6.57 -9.38 -9.41
N ILE A 93 6.85 -10.46 -8.67
CA ILE A 93 7.49 -11.67 -9.20
C ILE A 93 6.66 -12.27 -10.33
N GLU A 94 5.34 -12.40 -10.14
CA GLU A 94 4.45 -12.98 -11.15
C GLU A 94 4.40 -12.12 -12.42
N LEU A 95 4.33 -10.80 -12.31
CA LEU A 95 4.37 -9.89 -13.45
C LEU A 95 5.69 -10.01 -14.25
N VAL A 96 6.82 -10.13 -13.54
CA VAL A 96 8.13 -10.37 -14.19
C VAL A 96 8.16 -11.72 -14.90
N GLN A 97 7.61 -12.78 -14.30
CA GLN A 97 7.52 -14.11 -14.92
C GLN A 97 6.60 -14.13 -16.14
N ARG A 98 5.58 -13.28 -16.18
CA ARG A 98 4.71 -13.07 -17.35
C ARG A 98 5.40 -12.30 -18.49
N GLY A 99 6.60 -11.82 -18.28
CA GLY A 99 7.40 -11.14 -19.31
C GLY A 99 7.48 -9.62 -19.20
N HIS A 100 6.75 -9.01 -18.25
CA HIS A 100 6.90 -7.58 -17.97
C HIS A 100 8.30 -7.28 -17.41
N ARG A 101 8.77 -6.06 -17.66
CA ARG A 101 10.08 -5.57 -17.20
C ARG A 101 9.95 -4.20 -16.54
N PRO A 102 9.07 -4.02 -15.52
CA PRO A 102 8.95 -2.75 -14.81
C PRO A 102 10.24 -2.41 -14.08
N HIS A 103 10.47 -1.14 -13.76
CA HIS A 103 11.41 -0.80 -12.71
C HIS A 103 10.87 -1.33 -11.38
N ILE A 104 11.74 -1.75 -10.48
CA ILE A 104 11.33 -2.38 -9.22
C ILE A 104 12.07 -1.73 -8.07
N VAL A 105 11.32 -1.46 -7.00
CA VAL A 105 11.85 -1.09 -5.69
C VAL A 105 11.23 -2.03 -4.65
N PHE A 106 12.07 -2.68 -3.87
CA PHE A 106 11.67 -3.35 -2.65
C PHE A 106 12.28 -2.60 -1.47
N THR A 107 11.45 -2.09 -0.58
CA THR A 107 11.84 -1.39 0.65
C THR A 107 11.84 -2.34 1.84
N ASP A 108 12.48 -1.96 2.91
CA ASP A 108 12.46 -2.66 4.20
C ASP A 108 12.16 -1.66 5.32
N LYS A 109 11.50 -2.13 6.36
CA LYS A 109 11.09 -1.31 7.51
C LYS A 109 10.05 -0.23 7.14
N GLU A 110 9.10 -0.58 6.29
CA GLU A 110 7.89 0.19 6.04
C GLU A 110 7.09 0.29 7.33
N GLU A 111 6.86 -0.83 8.01
CA GLU A 111 6.07 -1.03 9.23
C GLU A 111 6.58 -0.25 10.47
N VAL A 112 7.76 0.29 10.37
CA VAL A 112 8.37 1.14 11.42
C VAL A 112 8.68 2.55 10.91
N GLY A 113 7.87 3.04 9.97
CA GLY A 113 7.85 4.42 9.49
C GLY A 113 8.62 4.67 8.19
N GLY A 114 8.67 3.71 7.25
CA GLY A 114 9.21 3.91 5.91
C GLY A 114 10.70 4.19 5.87
N ILE A 115 11.48 3.49 6.71
CA ILE A 115 12.94 3.70 6.79
C ILE A 115 13.60 3.41 5.44
N GLY A 116 13.17 2.33 4.75
CA GLY A 116 13.69 1.96 3.44
C GLY A 116 13.44 3.03 2.38
N ALA A 117 12.21 3.54 2.31
CA ALA A 117 11.85 4.64 1.42
C ALA A 117 12.63 5.92 1.73
N SER A 118 12.80 6.25 3.01
CA SER A 118 13.59 7.41 3.46
C SER A 118 15.06 7.27 3.09
N GLU A 119 15.63 6.07 3.22
CA GLU A 119 17.00 5.79 2.80
C GLU A 119 17.14 5.86 1.27
N LEU A 120 16.18 5.31 0.53
CA LEU A 120 16.14 5.37 -0.93
C LEU A 120 16.21 6.81 -1.44
N ILE A 121 15.35 7.72 -0.95
CA ILE A 121 15.35 9.11 -1.41
C ILE A 121 16.56 9.90 -0.93
N ARG A 122 17.22 9.50 0.15
CA ARG A 122 18.48 10.10 0.59
C ARG A 122 19.61 9.81 -0.40
N TYR A 123 19.69 8.59 -0.93
CA TYR A 123 20.71 8.22 -1.95
C TYR A 123 20.29 8.63 -3.35
N TYR A 124 18.99 8.59 -3.64
CA TYR A 124 18.40 8.91 -4.94
C TYR A 124 17.30 9.97 -4.79
N PRO A 125 17.66 11.25 -4.55
CA PRO A 125 16.66 12.32 -4.35
C PRO A 125 15.85 12.65 -5.63
N LYS A 126 16.23 12.06 -6.75
CA LYS A 126 15.50 12.09 -8.02
C LYS A 126 15.39 10.68 -8.54
N CYS A 127 14.29 10.37 -9.22
CA CYS A 127 14.11 9.07 -9.82
C CYS A 127 15.31 8.66 -10.68
N PRO A 128 15.99 7.54 -10.36
CA PRO A 128 17.14 7.09 -11.10
C PRO A 128 16.76 6.36 -12.39
N PHE A 129 15.50 5.94 -12.51
CA PHE A 129 15.03 5.14 -13.65
C PHE A 129 14.72 6.00 -14.86
N LYS A 130 15.21 5.57 -16.02
CA LYS A 130 14.88 6.22 -17.29
C LYS A 130 13.41 5.97 -17.64
N ASN A 131 12.77 6.99 -18.21
CA ASN A 131 11.39 6.91 -18.73
C ASN A 131 10.33 6.48 -17.72
N CYS A 132 10.59 6.45 -16.43
CA CYS A 132 9.58 6.15 -15.41
C CYS A 132 8.45 7.20 -15.45
N LYS A 133 7.22 6.75 -15.71
CA LYS A 133 6.04 7.61 -15.91
C LYS A 133 5.13 7.65 -14.69
N ALA A 134 5.10 6.59 -13.90
CA ALA A 134 4.32 6.47 -12.67
C ALA A 134 4.96 5.49 -11.68
N LEU A 135 4.59 5.62 -10.41
CA LEU A 135 4.93 4.69 -9.34
C LEU A 135 3.66 3.96 -8.92
N ILE A 136 3.73 2.64 -8.82
CA ILE A 136 2.62 1.79 -8.37
C ILE A 136 3.14 0.91 -7.25
N GLU A 137 2.55 1.05 -6.09
CA GLU A 137 2.80 0.20 -4.94
C GLU A 137 1.71 -0.85 -4.85
N LEU A 138 2.05 -2.08 -4.50
CA LEU A 138 1.13 -3.19 -4.36
C LEU A 138 1.03 -3.60 -2.89
N ASP A 139 0.61 -2.67 -2.06
CA ASP A 139 0.63 -2.77 -0.59
C ASP A 139 -0.66 -2.20 0.01
N ARG A 140 -1.80 -2.57 -0.56
CA ARG A 140 -3.09 -2.15 -0.02
C ARG A 140 -3.98 -3.36 0.20
N LYS A 141 -4.66 -3.40 1.35
CA LYS A 141 -5.70 -4.40 1.62
C LYS A 141 -6.89 -4.27 0.68
N GLY A 142 -7.69 -5.33 0.59
CA GLY A 142 -8.96 -5.32 -0.12
C GLY A 142 -8.86 -5.76 -1.57
N GLU A 143 -9.91 -5.48 -2.33
CA GLU A 143 -10.09 -5.98 -3.69
C GLU A 143 -9.70 -4.97 -4.76
N ASN A 144 -10.22 -3.74 -4.65
CA ASN A 144 -10.18 -2.77 -5.74
C ASN A 144 -9.73 -1.37 -5.30
N ASP A 145 -9.33 -1.19 -4.04
CA ASP A 145 -8.95 0.13 -3.56
C ASP A 145 -7.70 0.66 -4.27
N CYS A 146 -7.71 1.95 -4.59
CA CYS A 146 -6.53 2.70 -4.98
C CYS A 146 -6.38 3.97 -4.13
N VAL A 147 -5.19 4.19 -3.57
CA VAL A 147 -4.90 5.30 -2.67
C VAL A 147 -3.76 6.14 -3.22
N PHE A 148 -4.01 7.44 -3.37
CA PHE A 148 -3.05 8.39 -3.95
C PHE A 148 -2.32 9.24 -2.90
N TYR A 149 -2.69 9.11 -1.63
CA TYR A 149 -2.15 9.90 -0.50
C TYR A 149 -2.13 11.41 -0.79
N SER A 150 -0.94 12.01 -0.78
CA SER A 150 -0.74 13.43 -1.07
C SER A 150 -0.60 13.77 -2.56
N CYS A 151 -0.76 12.80 -3.46
CA CYS A 151 -0.70 13.02 -4.91
C CYS A 151 -2.09 13.34 -5.49
N ASP A 152 -2.27 14.54 -6.03
CA ASP A 152 -3.54 15.02 -6.62
C ASP A 152 -3.46 15.16 -8.15
N ASN A 153 -2.87 14.20 -8.84
CA ASN A 153 -2.84 14.17 -10.30
C ASN A 153 -4.13 13.55 -10.85
N LYS A 154 -5.11 14.37 -11.20
CA LYS A 154 -6.43 13.93 -11.69
C LYS A 154 -6.39 13.13 -12.99
N LYS A 155 -5.36 13.29 -13.83
CA LYS A 155 -5.18 12.47 -15.03
C LYS A 155 -4.71 11.07 -14.67
N PHE A 156 -3.83 10.97 -13.70
CA PHE A 156 -3.36 9.67 -13.21
C PHE A 156 -4.46 8.93 -12.43
N GLU A 157 -5.18 9.65 -11.58
CA GLU A 157 -6.35 9.10 -10.87
C GLU A 157 -7.35 8.51 -11.86
N LYS A 158 -7.75 9.30 -12.89
CA LYS A 158 -8.65 8.83 -13.94
C LYS A 158 -8.10 7.60 -14.66
N PHE A 159 -6.82 7.61 -15.03
CA PHE A 159 -6.17 6.48 -15.69
C PHE A 159 -6.24 5.20 -14.85
N ILE A 160 -6.00 5.27 -13.53
CA ILE A 160 -6.08 4.11 -12.64
C ILE A 160 -7.54 3.62 -12.48
N VAL A 161 -8.49 4.54 -12.29
CA VAL A 161 -9.92 4.19 -12.16
C VAL A 161 -10.47 3.53 -13.42
N GLU A 162 -10.00 3.91 -14.61
CA GLU A 162 -10.34 3.26 -15.88
C GLU A 162 -9.83 1.81 -15.98
N HIS A 163 -8.97 1.37 -15.05
CA HIS A 163 -8.52 -0.02 -14.91
C HIS A 163 -9.24 -0.76 -13.76
N ASP A 164 -10.49 -0.39 -13.46
CA ASP A 164 -11.37 -1.04 -12.48
C ASP A 164 -10.86 -0.98 -11.04
N PHE A 165 -10.22 0.12 -10.66
CA PHE A 165 -9.93 0.45 -9.26
C PHE A 165 -10.84 1.56 -8.76
N GLU A 166 -11.08 1.57 -7.45
CA GLU A 166 -11.92 2.55 -6.77
C GLU A 166 -11.08 3.40 -5.81
N THR A 167 -11.27 4.73 -5.87
CA THR A 167 -10.52 5.63 -4.99
C THR A 167 -10.89 5.42 -3.53
N SER A 168 -9.88 5.27 -2.69
CA SER A 168 -10.02 5.08 -1.26
C SER A 168 -9.11 6.03 -0.48
N TRP A 169 -9.13 5.94 0.83
CA TRP A 169 -8.33 6.76 1.72
C TRP A 169 -7.28 5.93 2.45
N GLY A 170 -6.12 6.52 2.71
CA GLY A 170 -5.03 5.92 3.47
C GLY A 170 -4.16 6.99 4.14
N THR A 171 -3.46 6.60 5.20
CA THR A 171 -2.64 7.49 6.02
C THR A 171 -1.21 7.58 5.53
N PHE A 172 -0.60 6.43 5.26
CA PHE A 172 0.82 6.33 4.99
C PHE A 172 1.13 5.10 4.11
N SER A 173 2.23 5.12 3.40
CA SER A 173 2.90 4.03 2.70
C SER A 173 4.21 4.59 2.11
N ASP A 174 5.11 3.78 1.64
CA ASP A 174 6.43 4.18 1.12
C ASP A 174 6.34 5.19 -0.04
N ILE A 175 5.32 5.10 -0.89
CA ILE A 175 5.11 6.10 -1.95
C ILE A 175 4.75 7.48 -1.42
N SER A 176 4.30 7.61 -0.17
CA SER A 176 4.08 8.91 0.48
C SER A 176 5.41 9.67 0.66
N ILE A 177 6.53 8.94 0.74
CA ILE A 177 7.90 9.45 0.85
C ILE A 177 8.53 9.60 -0.54
N ILE A 178 8.42 8.57 -1.38
CA ILE A 178 9.14 8.47 -2.65
C ILE A 178 8.56 9.43 -3.70
N SER A 179 7.25 9.47 -3.85
CA SER A 179 6.55 10.22 -4.90
C SER A 179 6.83 11.73 -4.89
N PRO A 180 6.74 12.42 -3.74
CA PRO A 180 7.07 13.85 -3.68
C PRO A 180 8.54 14.15 -3.98
N SER A 181 9.46 13.27 -3.57
CA SER A 181 10.89 13.40 -3.85
C SER A 181 11.20 13.23 -5.35
N TRP A 182 10.68 12.19 -5.96
CA TRP A 182 10.92 11.88 -7.37
C TRP A 182 10.08 12.71 -8.35
N LYS A 183 9.09 13.43 -7.85
CA LYS A 183 8.16 14.26 -8.66
C LYS A 183 7.41 13.44 -9.71
N ILE A 184 7.04 12.20 -9.36
CA ILE A 184 6.28 11.28 -10.20
C ILE A 184 5.01 10.92 -9.44
N ALA A 185 3.87 10.90 -10.15
CA ALA A 185 2.60 10.49 -9.56
C ALA A 185 2.64 9.02 -9.12
N SER A 186 1.96 8.72 -8.03
CA SER A 186 1.94 7.39 -7.42
C SER A 186 0.57 6.98 -6.97
N VAL A 187 0.38 5.68 -6.86
CA VAL A 187 -0.81 5.03 -6.32
C VAL A 187 -0.40 3.75 -5.56
N ASN A 188 -1.09 3.46 -4.46
CA ASN A 188 -1.04 2.16 -3.79
C ASN A 188 -2.33 1.40 -4.12
N LEU A 189 -2.20 0.17 -4.62
CA LEU A 189 -3.29 -0.67 -5.12
C LEU A 189 -3.52 -1.86 -4.20
N SER A 190 -4.79 -2.22 -4.01
CA SER A 190 -5.18 -3.45 -3.31
C SER A 190 -4.56 -4.68 -3.96
N ILE A 191 -3.98 -5.56 -3.12
CA ILE A 191 -3.35 -6.80 -3.56
C ILE A 191 -4.04 -8.05 -2.99
N GLY A 192 -5.18 -7.90 -2.34
CA GLY A 192 -6.04 -9.01 -1.97
C GLY A 192 -5.92 -9.50 -0.53
N TYR A 193 -5.02 -8.97 0.31
CA TYR A 193 -5.01 -9.32 1.72
C TYR A 193 -6.06 -8.55 2.52
N LEU A 194 -6.42 -9.08 3.68
CA LEU A 194 -7.36 -8.52 4.64
C LEU A 194 -6.85 -8.73 6.06
N ASP A 195 -7.34 -7.91 6.99
CA ASP A 195 -7.05 -7.99 8.43
C ASP A 195 -5.56 -7.97 8.75
N GLU A 196 -4.85 -7.09 8.03
CA GLU A 196 -3.42 -6.84 8.20
C GLU A 196 -3.06 -6.59 9.67
N HIS A 197 -1.82 -6.91 10.05
CA HIS A 197 -1.27 -6.73 11.40
C HIS A 197 -1.97 -7.58 12.49
N THR A 198 -2.83 -8.53 12.11
CA THR A 198 -3.50 -9.46 13.04
C THR A 198 -3.23 -10.91 12.68
N THR A 199 -3.45 -11.82 13.63
CA THR A 199 -3.39 -13.27 13.36
C THR A 199 -4.54 -13.78 12.48
N SER A 200 -5.52 -12.92 12.18
CA SER A 200 -6.61 -13.21 11.23
C SER A 200 -6.28 -12.78 9.80
N GLU A 201 -5.08 -12.27 9.58
CA GLU A 201 -4.62 -11.86 8.27
C GLU A 201 -4.74 -13.00 7.26
N ARG A 202 -5.33 -12.69 6.11
CA ARG A 202 -5.60 -13.66 5.06
C ARG A 202 -5.49 -13.05 3.67
N LEU A 203 -5.18 -13.88 2.70
CA LEU A 203 -5.15 -13.50 1.28
C LEU A 203 -6.35 -14.10 0.54
N VAL A 204 -7.14 -13.26 -0.10
CA VAL A 204 -8.22 -13.68 -1.02
C VAL A 204 -7.61 -13.86 -2.41
N CYS A 205 -7.32 -15.10 -2.76
CA CYS A 205 -6.53 -15.44 -3.94
C CYS A 205 -7.11 -14.92 -5.26
N LYS A 206 -8.45 -14.92 -5.39
CA LYS A 206 -9.14 -14.39 -6.57
C LYS A 206 -8.95 -12.87 -6.72
N TRP A 207 -8.85 -12.12 -5.61
CA TRP A 207 -8.60 -10.68 -5.65
C TRP A 207 -7.15 -10.38 -6.05
N PHE A 208 -6.21 -11.17 -5.50
CA PHE A 208 -4.82 -11.11 -5.94
C PHE A 208 -4.71 -11.31 -7.46
N ASP A 209 -5.30 -12.40 -8.00
CA ASP A 209 -5.26 -12.68 -9.44
C ASP A 209 -5.87 -11.55 -10.25
N ALA A 210 -7.01 -11.02 -9.82
CA ALA A 210 -7.67 -9.89 -10.50
C ALA A 210 -6.77 -8.64 -10.50
N THR A 211 -6.11 -8.34 -9.39
CA THR A 211 -5.17 -7.21 -9.32
C THR A 211 -3.99 -7.40 -10.27
N ILE A 212 -3.41 -8.61 -10.34
CA ILE A 212 -2.29 -8.88 -11.25
C ILE A 212 -2.69 -8.70 -12.71
N GLU A 213 -3.90 -9.13 -13.11
CA GLU A 213 -4.42 -8.88 -14.46
C GLU A 213 -4.59 -7.38 -14.76
N LYS A 214 -5.16 -6.62 -13.82
CA LYS A 214 -5.31 -5.16 -13.95
C LYS A 214 -3.95 -4.45 -14.05
N VAL A 215 -2.99 -4.81 -13.19
CA VAL A 215 -1.66 -4.22 -13.19
C VAL A 215 -0.89 -4.58 -14.45
N SER A 216 -1.01 -5.82 -14.96
CA SER A 216 -0.46 -6.21 -16.26
C SER A 216 -0.93 -5.28 -17.37
N LYS A 217 -2.24 -5.01 -17.42
CA LYS A 217 -2.84 -4.11 -18.40
C LYS A 217 -2.40 -2.66 -18.20
N ILE A 218 -2.29 -2.19 -16.95
CA ILE A 218 -1.74 -0.86 -16.65
C ILE A 218 -0.31 -0.71 -17.19
N ILE A 219 0.55 -1.73 -17.03
CA ILE A 219 1.94 -1.71 -17.54
C ILE A 219 1.95 -1.57 -19.07
N GLU A 220 1.05 -2.25 -19.77
CA GLU A 220 0.92 -2.17 -21.24
C GLU A 220 0.43 -0.78 -21.67
N ASP A 221 -0.66 -0.30 -21.07
CA ASP A 221 -1.33 0.94 -21.47
C ASP A 221 -0.53 2.19 -21.13
N ILE A 222 0.21 2.19 -19.99
CA ILE A 222 1.03 3.33 -19.57
C ILE A 222 2.17 3.63 -20.55
N ALA A 223 2.56 2.66 -21.39
CA ALA A 223 3.58 2.85 -22.40
C ALA A 223 3.21 3.93 -23.43
N SER A 224 1.93 4.13 -23.71
CA SER A 224 1.40 5.16 -24.61
C SER A 224 1.22 6.52 -23.92
N GLU A 225 1.20 6.57 -22.59
CA GLU A 225 0.93 7.77 -21.82
C GLU A 225 2.15 8.68 -21.69
N LYS A 226 1.88 9.95 -21.37
CA LYS A 226 2.92 10.89 -20.93
C LYS A 226 3.23 10.64 -19.47
N LYS A 227 4.44 11.03 -19.03
CA LYS A 227 4.82 10.97 -17.60
C LYS A 227 3.80 11.70 -16.75
N PHE A 228 3.25 11.01 -15.76
CA PHE A 228 2.38 11.57 -14.74
C PHE A 228 3.25 12.25 -13.67
N LYS A 229 3.07 13.56 -13.53
CA LYS A 229 3.83 14.34 -12.54
C LYS A 229 3.16 14.26 -11.19
N TYR A 230 3.96 14.22 -10.14
CA TYR A 230 3.44 14.48 -8.81
C TYR A 230 2.84 15.89 -8.74
N VAL A 231 1.61 15.97 -8.28
CA VAL A 231 0.91 17.21 -7.96
C VAL A 231 0.55 17.10 -6.49
N GLU A 232 1.08 18.00 -5.68
CA GLU A 232 0.81 17.99 -4.25
C GLU A 232 -0.64 18.35 -3.99
N LYS A 233 -1.33 17.51 -3.19
CA LYS A 233 -2.70 17.78 -2.75
C LYS A 233 -2.69 19.05 -1.92
N LYS A 234 -3.34 20.08 -2.43
CA LYS A 234 -3.57 21.29 -1.65
C LYS A 234 -4.66 20.98 -0.63
N TYR A 235 -4.24 20.67 0.58
CA TYR A 235 -5.17 20.74 1.68
C TYR A 235 -5.59 22.21 1.75
N VAL A 236 -6.88 22.47 1.61
CA VAL A 236 -7.40 23.78 1.99
C VAL A 236 -7.06 23.89 3.47
N GLN A 237 -6.00 24.64 3.80
CA GLN A 237 -5.85 25.13 5.14
C GLN A 237 -7.10 25.97 5.33
N TYR A 238 -8.12 25.37 5.91
CA TYR A 238 -9.10 26.19 6.60
C TYR A 238 -8.26 27.00 7.56
N PRO A 239 -8.23 28.35 7.39
CA PRO A 239 -7.47 29.16 8.31
C PRO A 239 -7.86 28.63 9.68
N TYR A 240 -6.87 28.40 10.54
CA TYR A 240 -7.10 28.07 11.93
C TYR A 240 -8.07 29.10 12.46
N ALA A 241 -9.34 28.91 12.21
CA ALA A 241 -10.38 29.58 12.90
C ALA A 241 -10.25 29.01 14.29
N SER A 242 -9.68 29.79 15.19
CA SER A 242 -9.69 29.60 16.65
C SER A 242 -11.12 29.49 17.20
N ASN A 243 -12.08 29.21 16.37
CA ASN A 243 -13.47 28.94 16.62
C ASN A 243 -13.79 27.55 16.09
N PHE A 244 -13.58 26.55 16.92
CA PHE A 244 -14.23 25.22 16.80
C PHE A 244 -15.75 25.38 16.97
N SER A 245 -16.38 26.15 16.07
CA SER A 245 -17.77 26.57 16.21
C SER A 245 -18.74 25.64 15.51
N THR A 246 -18.22 24.66 14.71
CA THR A 246 -19.07 23.73 13.95
C THR A 246 -18.58 22.31 14.06
N CYS A 247 -19.52 21.38 14.14
CA CYS A 247 -19.25 19.94 14.11
C CYS A 247 -18.69 19.54 12.74
N LEU A 248 -17.54 18.88 12.71
CA LEU A 248 -16.92 18.45 11.45
C LEU A 248 -17.78 17.45 10.68
N LEU A 249 -18.58 16.63 11.38
CA LEU A 249 -19.36 15.56 10.75
C LEU A 249 -20.72 16.05 10.20
N CYS A 250 -21.43 16.93 10.93
CA CYS A 250 -22.78 17.37 10.52
C CYS A 250 -22.94 18.88 10.28
N GLY A 251 -21.87 19.68 10.46
CA GLY A 251 -21.92 21.14 10.27
C GLY A 251 -22.69 21.95 11.33
N LYS A 252 -23.27 21.30 12.34
CA LYS A 252 -24.03 21.96 13.42
C LYS A 252 -23.10 22.86 14.25
N THR A 253 -23.58 24.02 14.62
CA THR A 253 -22.86 24.92 15.55
C THR A 253 -22.62 24.23 16.88
N LEU A 254 -21.40 24.30 17.40
CA LEU A 254 -20.97 23.63 18.61
C LEU A 254 -21.04 24.56 19.81
N ASP A 255 -21.56 24.05 20.92
CA ASP A 255 -21.38 24.67 22.23
C ASP A 255 -19.97 24.32 22.75
N PRO A 256 -19.11 25.30 23.07
CA PRO A 256 -17.76 25.05 23.58
C PRO A 256 -17.72 24.20 24.85
N LYS A 257 -18.82 24.15 25.62
CA LYS A 257 -18.92 23.39 26.88
C LYS A 257 -19.30 21.93 26.71
N THR A 258 -19.88 21.56 25.56
CA THR A 258 -20.45 20.22 25.32
C THR A 258 -19.83 19.50 24.13
N ARG A 259 -18.94 20.15 23.39
CA ARG A 259 -18.27 19.53 22.25
C ARG A 259 -17.24 18.50 22.69
N TYR A 260 -17.03 17.48 21.87
CA TYR A 260 -15.94 16.52 22.01
C TYR A 260 -14.80 16.90 21.05
N GLU A 261 -13.57 16.85 21.55
CA GLU A 261 -12.38 17.07 20.74
C GLU A 261 -11.74 15.71 20.41
N ILE A 262 -11.56 15.41 19.13
CA ILE A 262 -10.99 14.16 18.62
C ILE A 262 -9.54 14.42 18.23
N TYR A 263 -8.62 13.63 18.78
CA TYR A 263 -7.16 13.78 18.65
C TYR A 263 -6.51 12.58 17.94
N ASP A 264 -7.31 11.70 17.35
CA ASP A 264 -6.86 10.50 16.64
C ASP A 264 -6.33 10.77 15.22
N THR A 265 -6.31 12.01 14.80
CA THR A 265 -5.83 12.45 13.51
C THR A 265 -4.70 13.49 13.66
N GLN A 266 -3.93 13.71 12.60
CA GLN A 266 -2.88 14.72 12.56
C GLN A 266 -3.38 16.15 12.91
N TYR A 267 -4.68 16.38 12.80
CA TYR A 267 -5.33 17.66 13.13
C TYR A 267 -6.53 17.40 14.03
N PRO A 268 -6.52 17.92 15.27
CA PRO A 268 -7.67 17.79 16.16
C PRO A 268 -8.88 18.49 15.57
N TYR A 269 -10.05 17.88 15.74
CA TYR A 269 -11.32 18.45 15.29
C TYR A 269 -12.39 18.28 16.35
N SER A 270 -13.47 19.05 16.26
CA SER A 270 -14.57 19.01 17.21
C SER A 270 -15.81 18.42 16.60
N VAL A 271 -16.54 17.61 17.37
CA VAL A 271 -17.82 17.01 17.00
C VAL A 271 -18.88 17.32 18.04
N CYS A 272 -20.15 17.39 17.63
CA CYS A 272 -21.26 17.54 18.55
C CYS A 272 -21.53 16.22 19.33
N PRO A 273 -22.20 16.28 20.49
CA PRO A 273 -22.52 15.09 21.27
C PRO A 273 -23.27 14.02 20.49
N ASP A 274 -24.18 14.40 19.61
CA ASP A 274 -24.97 13.46 18.80
C ASP A 274 -24.07 12.66 17.84
N CYS A 275 -23.17 13.37 17.12
CA CYS A 275 -22.21 12.72 16.23
C CYS A 275 -21.16 11.90 17.00
N TYR A 276 -20.71 12.38 18.16
CA TYR A 276 -19.79 11.63 19.00
C TYR A 276 -20.40 10.29 19.45
N LYS A 277 -21.65 10.35 19.91
CA LYS A 277 -22.41 9.15 20.31
C LYS A 277 -22.57 8.17 19.13
N GLN A 278 -22.98 8.68 17.98
CA GLN A 278 -23.25 7.87 16.79
C GLN A 278 -21.99 7.21 16.20
N TYR A 279 -20.84 7.91 16.18
CA TYR A 279 -19.66 7.45 15.44
C TYR A 279 -18.51 6.92 16.31
N TYR A 280 -18.51 7.25 17.61
CA TYR A 280 -17.39 6.89 18.50
C TYR A 280 -17.80 6.06 19.72
N MET A 281 -19.06 6.10 20.16
CA MET A 281 -19.49 5.32 21.32
C MET A 281 -20.17 4.00 20.97
N GLY A 282 -20.65 3.82 19.71
CA GLY A 282 -21.50 2.69 19.35
C GLY A 282 -22.80 2.64 20.16
N ASP A 283 -23.78 1.89 19.74
CA ASP A 283 -24.89 1.56 20.61
C ASP A 283 -24.39 0.60 21.69
N GLU A 284 -24.57 0.93 22.98
CA GLU A 284 -24.14 0.13 24.15
C GLU A 284 -24.79 -1.29 24.20
N GLU A 285 -25.56 -1.69 23.19
CA GLU A 285 -26.27 -2.97 23.12
C GLU A 285 -25.46 -4.12 22.52
N ASP A 286 -24.25 -3.87 21.96
CA ASP A 286 -23.46 -4.90 21.26
C ASP A 286 -22.17 -5.33 21.96
N LEU A 287 -22.08 -5.19 23.30
CA LEU A 287 -20.98 -5.82 24.05
C LEU A 287 -21.41 -7.19 24.58
N PRO A 288 -20.86 -8.31 24.05
CA PRO A 288 -21.27 -9.66 24.46
C PRO A 288 -20.62 -10.15 25.76
N PHE A 289 -20.29 -9.27 26.70
CA PHE A 289 -19.75 -9.65 28.01
C PHE A 289 -20.40 -8.79 29.13
N ASN A 290 -21.49 -9.29 29.68
CA ASN A 290 -21.86 -9.14 31.08
C ASN A 290 -21.64 -10.49 31.78
#